data_e64c318cc701c8437371a3e09c23e9dd
#
_entry.id   e64c318cc701c8437371a3e09c23e9dd
#
_cell.length_a   1.000
_cell.length_b   1.000
_cell.length_c   1.000
_cell.angle_alpha   90.00
_cell.angle_beta   90.00
_cell.angle_gamma   90.00
#
_symmetry.space_group_name_H-M   'P 1'
#
loop_
_entity.id
_entity.type
_entity.pdbx_description
1 polymer ?
#
loop_
_entity_poly.entity_id
_entity_poly.type
_entity_poly.pdbx_seq_one_letter_code
_entity_poly.pdbx_strand_id
1 'polypeptide(L)'
;NDTATILYMDAYSRPNYWIRLASGLSLHGNQTGKNYPIIRSQGFELDKEVYMPASGNVTFSLQFVPLAPQEKMIDFIEGANKGDFQIKSISLNEQEKKGKIHCHISGKVIDSPQSSRLVLMKAHKNPSSSPWLSIPIRNGEFQYDFYADHEEVYEVFIWNDMLTGSWLPSLFFAENGPVSFTLYPASTRKPGLVSTSNPLTCELQQLESERKAKFNFDSLYAQMNKLYEENRFESEALQT
;
A
#
# COMPACT_ATOMS: atom_id res chain seq x y z
N ASN A 1 27.41 5.81 -1.44
CA ASN A 1 28.49 6.41 -0.69
C ASN A 1 29.46 5.31 -0.26
N ASP A 2 30.74 5.43 -0.61
CA ASP A 2 31.75 4.39 -0.36
C ASP A 2 32.00 4.07 1.12
N THR A 3 31.39 4.83 2.01
CA THR A 3 31.57 4.71 3.47
C THR A 3 30.41 4.03 4.19
N ALA A 4 29.23 3.99 3.62
CA ALA A 4 28.06 3.38 4.23
C ALA A 4 26.91 3.18 3.25
N THR A 5 26.05 2.21 3.57
CA THR A 5 24.73 2.02 2.93
C THR A 5 23.67 2.59 3.85
N ILE A 6 22.81 3.44 3.33
CA ILE A 6 21.70 4.05 4.10
C ILE A 6 20.37 3.54 3.54
N LEU A 7 19.56 2.97 4.41
CA LEU A 7 18.22 2.54 4.11
C LEU A 7 17.21 3.51 4.76
N TYR A 8 16.40 4.18 3.96
CA TYR A 8 15.30 5.00 4.44
C TYR A 8 14.05 4.16 4.56
N MET A 9 13.38 4.23 5.69
CA MET A 9 12.25 3.38 6.01
C MET A 9 11.06 4.19 6.53
N ASP A 10 9.88 3.80 6.05
CA ASP A 10 8.62 4.19 6.63
C ASP A 10 7.97 2.94 7.26
N ALA A 11 7.82 2.95 8.58
CA ALA A 11 7.15 1.88 9.29
C ALA A 11 5.72 2.30 9.66
N TYR A 12 4.78 1.38 9.48
CA TYR A 12 3.36 1.59 9.70
C TYR A 12 2.81 0.55 10.66
N SER A 13 2.04 1.01 11.65
CA SER A 13 1.25 0.16 12.54
C SER A 13 0.04 0.94 13.05
N ARG A 14 -0.83 0.29 13.81
CA ARG A 14 -1.97 0.98 14.43
C ARG A 14 -1.49 2.04 15.42
N PRO A 15 -2.14 3.21 15.52
CA PRO A 15 -1.85 4.18 16.56
C PRO A 15 -1.83 3.53 17.96
N ASN A 16 -0.89 3.94 18.80
CA ASN A 16 -0.65 3.40 20.15
C ASN A 16 -0.18 1.93 20.23
N TYR A 17 -0.01 1.24 19.11
CA TYR A 17 0.73 -0.02 19.06
C TYR A 17 2.23 0.28 18.94
N TRP A 18 3.05 -0.63 19.40
CA TRP A 18 4.51 -0.50 19.27
C TRP A 18 5.07 -1.38 18.17
N ILE A 19 6.18 -0.95 17.64
CA ILE A 19 7.07 -1.76 16.82
C ILE A 19 8.47 -1.77 17.46
N ARG A 20 9.22 -2.80 17.19
CA ARG A 20 10.59 -2.96 17.66
C ARG A 20 11.46 -3.47 16.52
N LEU A 21 12.68 -2.98 16.42
CA LEU A 21 13.73 -3.52 15.59
C LEU A 21 14.93 -3.88 16.46
N ALA A 22 15.47 -5.06 16.27
CA ALA A 22 16.63 -5.52 17.02
C ALA A 22 17.92 -4.86 16.52
N SER A 23 18.88 -4.63 17.42
CA SER A 23 20.21 -4.10 17.06
C SER A 23 21.08 -5.10 16.28
N GLY A 24 20.68 -6.37 16.25
CA GLY A 24 21.36 -7.42 15.48
C GLY A 24 20.94 -7.49 14.00
N LEU A 25 20.09 -6.56 13.52
CA LEU A 25 19.66 -6.60 12.13
C LEU A 25 20.81 -6.36 11.13
N SER A 26 20.66 -6.96 9.96
CA SER A 26 21.65 -6.89 8.89
C SER A 26 21.00 -6.92 7.51
N LEU A 27 21.75 -6.48 6.50
CA LEU A 27 21.44 -6.77 5.11
C LEU A 27 22.21 -8.02 4.69
N HIS A 28 21.56 -8.92 3.96
CA HIS A 28 22.21 -10.08 3.35
C HIS A 28 22.32 -9.88 1.85
N GLY A 29 23.54 -9.93 1.33
CA GLY A 29 23.78 -9.76 -0.10
C GLY A 29 23.59 -11.07 -0.85
N ASN A 30 22.69 -11.09 -1.83
CA ASN A 30 22.30 -12.32 -2.52
C ASN A 30 23.35 -12.76 -3.56
N GLN A 31 24.25 -11.86 -4.01
CA GLN A 31 25.34 -12.20 -4.94
C GLN A 31 26.59 -12.69 -4.22
N THR A 32 26.92 -12.11 -3.09
CA THR A 32 28.15 -12.47 -2.35
C THR A 32 27.93 -13.41 -1.18
N GLY A 33 26.68 -13.56 -0.71
CA GLY A 33 26.37 -14.27 0.50
C GLY A 33 26.84 -13.59 1.80
N LYS A 34 27.30 -12.33 1.71
CA LYS A 34 27.81 -11.58 2.86
C LYS A 34 26.68 -10.93 3.65
N ASN A 35 26.90 -10.83 4.96
CA ASN A 35 26.06 -10.03 5.84
C ASN A 35 26.71 -8.66 6.06
N TYR A 36 25.89 -7.64 6.00
CA TYR A 36 26.22 -6.24 6.18
C TYR A 36 25.50 -5.73 7.44
N PRO A 37 26.18 -5.73 8.61
CA PRO A 37 25.55 -5.37 9.87
C PRO A 37 25.17 -3.90 9.91
N ILE A 38 24.19 -3.59 10.74
CA ILE A 38 23.82 -2.21 11.05
C ILE A 38 24.94 -1.52 11.82
N ILE A 39 25.17 -0.24 11.51
CA ILE A 39 26.10 0.64 12.24
C ILE A 39 25.33 1.49 13.24
N ARG A 40 24.22 2.09 12.80
CA ARG A 40 23.37 2.96 13.63
C ARG A 40 21.98 3.14 13.00
N SER A 41 21.05 3.60 13.82
CA SER A 41 19.75 4.12 13.40
C SER A 41 19.64 5.61 13.68
N GLN A 42 18.81 6.31 12.92
CA GLN A 42 18.45 7.70 13.14
C GLN A 42 16.92 7.85 13.05
N GLY A 43 16.32 8.41 14.08
CA GLY A 43 14.86 8.57 14.17
C GLY A 43 14.11 7.32 14.67
N PHE A 44 14.85 6.26 15.06
CA PHE A 44 14.30 5.03 15.64
C PHE A 44 15.28 4.44 16.65
N GLU A 45 14.78 4.07 17.85
CA GLU A 45 15.60 3.42 18.87
C GLU A 45 15.54 1.90 18.71
N LEU A 46 16.72 1.28 18.47
CA LEU A 46 16.83 -0.18 18.39
C LEU A 46 16.65 -0.83 19.77
N ASP A 47 16.17 -2.06 19.77
CA ASP A 47 15.91 -2.88 20.97
C ASP A 47 14.84 -2.32 21.92
N LYS A 48 14.16 -1.23 21.54
CA LYS A 48 13.09 -0.63 22.31
C LYS A 48 11.74 -0.71 21.61
N GLU A 49 10.68 -0.71 22.40
CA GLU A 49 9.32 -0.53 21.91
C GLU A 49 9.11 0.93 21.51
N VAL A 50 8.93 1.19 20.24
CA VAL A 50 8.62 2.51 19.70
C VAL A 50 7.13 2.56 19.40
N TYR A 51 6.40 3.34 20.20
CA TYR A 51 4.95 3.47 20.08
C TYR A 51 4.58 4.35 18.89
N MET A 52 3.63 3.87 18.09
CA MET A 52 3.15 4.59 16.92
C MET A 52 2.40 5.85 17.33
N PRO A 53 2.70 6.98 16.71
CA PRO A 53 1.94 8.22 16.88
C PRO A 53 0.50 8.08 16.34
N ALA A 54 -0.32 9.09 16.54
CA ALA A 54 -1.69 9.14 16.03
C ALA A 54 -1.78 8.95 14.50
N SER A 55 -0.73 9.35 13.76
CA SER A 55 -0.61 9.13 12.32
C SER A 55 -0.44 7.65 11.93
N GLY A 56 -0.04 6.79 12.89
CA GLY A 56 0.24 5.37 12.63
C GLY A 56 1.49 5.12 11.80
N ASN A 57 2.38 6.11 11.63
CA ASN A 57 3.63 5.95 10.90
C ASN A 57 4.82 6.62 11.59
N VAL A 58 6.00 6.06 11.40
CA VAL A 58 7.29 6.66 11.73
C VAL A 58 8.25 6.49 10.57
N THR A 59 8.97 7.57 10.26
CA THR A 59 10.03 7.59 9.24
C THR A 59 11.38 7.63 9.93
N PHE A 60 12.30 6.79 9.51
CA PHE A 60 13.65 6.70 10.07
C PHE A 60 14.66 6.22 9.04
N SER A 61 15.92 6.25 9.37
CA SER A 61 16.98 5.68 8.54
C SER A 61 17.87 4.73 9.33
N LEU A 62 18.30 3.69 8.65
CA LEU A 62 19.26 2.70 9.15
C LEU A 62 20.53 2.76 8.32
N GLN A 63 21.65 2.86 8.99
CA GLN A 63 22.97 2.87 8.36
C GLN A 63 23.67 1.53 8.56
N PHE A 64 24.10 0.94 7.46
CA PHE A 64 24.82 -0.34 7.41
C PHE A 64 26.24 -0.13 6.90
N VAL A 65 27.10 -1.13 7.09
CA VAL A 65 28.39 -1.17 6.41
C VAL A 65 28.17 -1.12 4.89
N PRO A 66 29.18 -0.61 4.12
CA PRO A 66 29.04 -0.48 2.66
C PRO A 66 28.75 -1.82 2.00
N LEU A 67 27.76 -1.85 1.11
CA LEU A 67 27.51 -3.00 0.25
C LEU A 67 28.65 -3.18 -0.75
N ALA A 68 28.95 -4.42 -1.09
CA ALA A 68 29.87 -4.71 -2.17
C ALA A 68 29.27 -4.25 -3.51
N PRO A 69 30.08 -3.67 -4.43
CA PRO A 69 29.57 -3.10 -5.69
C PRO A 69 28.84 -4.10 -6.60
N GLN A 70 29.10 -5.38 -6.44
CA GLN A 70 28.48 -6.46 -7.21
C GLN A 70 27.10 -6.86 -6.71
N GLU A 71 26.65 -6.37 -5.54
CA GLU A 71 25.31 -6.67 -5.04
C GLU A 71 24.25 -6.04 -5.94
N LYS A 72 23.30 -6.86 -6.39
CA LYS A 72 22.13 -6.43 -7.19
C LYS A 72 20.84 -6.60 -6.43
N MET A 73 20.87 -7.44 -5.41
CA MET A 73 19.70 -7.80 -4.60
C MET A 73 20.16 -8.07 -3.17
N ILE A 74 19.38 -7.61 -2.22
CA ILE A 74 19.65 -7.79 -0.79
C ILE A 74 18.38 -8.26 -0.07
N ASP A 75 18.58 -8.95 1.05
CA ASP A 75 17.53 -9.22 2.02
C ASP A 75 17.79 -8.39 3.29
N PHE A 76 16.74 -7.79 3.83
CA PHE A 76 16.75 -7.18 5.16
C PHE A 76 16.35 -8.25 6.18
N ILE A 77 17.20 -8.49 7.16
CA ILE A 77 17.02 -9.57 8.13
C ILE A 77 17.20 -9.02 9.55
N GLU A 78 16.17 -9.14 10.39
CA GLU A 78 16.22 -8.70 11.78
C GLU A 78 17.01 -9.67 12.67
N GLY A 79 16.92 -10.97 12.42
CA GLY A 79 17.59 -12.00 13.20
C GLY A 79 17.63 -13.35 12.50
N ALA A 80 18.20 -14.35 13.18
CA ALA A 80 18.39 -15.70 12.64
C ALA A 80 17.27 -16.69 13.00
N ASN A 81 16.29 -16.28 13.82
CA ASN A 81 15.22 -17.17 14.28
C ASN A 81 14.09 -17.25 13.27
N LYS A 82 13.40 -18.39 13.27
CA LYS A 82 12.19 -18.57 12.48
C LYS A 82 11.07 -17.69 13.08
N GLY A 83 10.69 -16.64 12.36
CA GLY A 83 9.66 -15.69 12.80
C GLY A 83 10.18 -14.27 12.99
N ASP A 84 11.50 -14.05 12.93
CA ASP A 84 12.07 -12.72 12.89
C ASP A 84 11.65 -11.98 11.61
N PHE A 85 11.51 -10.67 11.70
CA PHE A 85 11.06 -9.85 10.58
C PHE A 85 12.09 -9.85 9.45
N GLN A 86 11.63 -10.08 8.23
CA GLN A 86 12.46 -10.14 7.03
C GLN A 86 11.76 -9.47 5.84
N ILE A 87 12.52 -8.70 5.06
CA ILE A 87 12.11 -8.23 3.74
C ILE A 87 13.10 -8.82 2.74
N LYS A 88 12.61 -9.68 1.85
CA LYS A 88 13.45 -10.40 0.90
C LYS A 88 13.44 -9.77 -0.49
N SER A 89 14.52 -10.02 -1.22
CA SER A 89 14.64 -9.68 -2.65
C SER A 89 14.49 -8.18 -2.94
N ILE A 90 15.07 -7.34 -2.08
CA ILE A 90 15.15 -5.89 -2.35
C ILE A 90 16.13 -5.68 -3.49
N SER A 91 15.62 -5.28 -4.66
CA SER A 91 16.46 -5.02 -5.83
C SER A 91 17.19 -3.69 -5.68
N LEU A 92 18.52 -3.71 -5.96
CA LEU A 92 19.38 -2.53 -6.01
C LEU A 92 19.60 -2.05 -7.46
N ASN A 93 19.02 -2.75 -8.43
CA ASN A 93 19.34 -2.56 -9.83
C ASN A 93 18.24 -1.76 -10.55
N GLU A 94 18.57 -0.56 -11.03
CA GLU A 94 17.66 0.22 -11.88
C GLU A 94 17.38 -0.43 -13.24
N GLN A 95 18.22 -1.38 -13.68
CA GLN A 95 18.03 -2.08 -14.96
C GLN A 95 16.82 -3.01 -14.98
N GLU A 96 16.34 -3.48 -13.83
CA GLU A 96 15.06 -4.23 -13.75
C GLU A 96 13.83 -3.42 -14.11
N LYS A 97 13.97 -2.10 -14.18
CA LYS A 97 12.93 -1.16 -14.61
C LYS A 97 12.81 -1.05 -16.13
N LYS A 98 13.85 -1.51 -16.86
CA LYS A 98 13.88 -1.40 -18.33
C LYS A 98 12.81 -2.31 -18.96
N GLY A 99 11.92 -1.71 -19.73
CA GLY A 99 10.81 -2.40 -20.38
C GLY A 99 9.55 -2.53 -19.55
N LYS A 100 9.56 -2.07 -18.29
CA LYS A 100 8.37 -1.97 -17.45
C LYS A 100 7.62 -0.67 -17.69
N ILE A 101 6.33 -0.70 -17.41
CA ILE A 101 5.48 0.50 -17.41
C ILE A 101 5.84 1.34 -16.18
N HIS A 102 6.27 2.58 -16.39
CA HIS A 102 6.52 3.53 -15.31
C HIS A 102 5.27 4.36 -15.05
N CYS A 103 4.55 4.06 -14.01
CA CYS A 103 3.34 4.75 -13.63
C CYS A 103 3.61 5.75 -12.50
N HIS A 104 3.22 7.00 -12.71
CA HIS A 104 3.26 8.06 -11.70
C HIS A 104 1.85 8.34 -11.21
N ILE A 105 1.57 8.04 -9.97
CA ILE A 105 0.27 8.33 -9.35
C ILE A 105 0.39 9.50 -8.38
N SER A 106 -0.62 10.37 -8.37
CA SER A 106 -0.69 11.51 -7.47
C SER A 106 -2.14 11.87 -7.15
N GLY A 107 -2.36 12.65 -6.10
CA GLY A 107 -3.71 13.08 -5.79
C GLY A 107 -3.91 13.61 -4.39
N LYS A 108 -5.21 13.72 -4.04
CA LYS A 108 -5.68 14.25 -2.76
C LYS A 108 -6.61 13.26 -2.07
N VAL A 109 -6.54 13.24 -0.75
CA VAL A 109 -7.49 12.54 0.11
C VAL A 109 -8.33 13.60 0.82
N ILE A 110 -9.61 13.60 0.55
CA ILE A 110 -10.57 14.58 1.08
C ILE A 110 -11.30 13.98 2.28
N ASP A 111 -11.57 14.81 3.29
CA ASP A 111 -12.35 14.44 4.49
C ASP A 111 -11.78 13.26 5.30
N SER A 112 -10.47 13.01 5.20
CA SER A 112 -9.79 11.96 5.96
C SER A 112 -8.47 12.43 6.58
N PRO A 113 -8.50 13.41 7.50
CA PRO A 113 -7.29 14.04 8.04
C PRO A 113 -6.44 13.08 8.88
N GLN A 114 -7.00 11.96 9.34
CA GLN A 114 -6.31 10.95 10.15
C GLN A 114 -5.61 9.88 9.31
N SER A 115 -5.84 9.84 8.00
CA SER A 115 -5.24 8.85 7.13
C SER A 115 -3.80 9.23 6.81
N SER A 116 -2.87 8.34 7.13
CA SER A 116 -1.44 8.55 6.91
C SER A 116 -0.91 7.87 5.65
N ARG A 117 -1.69 6.95 5.06
CA ARG A 117 -1.27 6.17 3.89
C ARG A 117 -2.42 5.62 3.06
N LEU A 118 -2.08 5.29 1.81
CA LEU A 118 -2.90 4.49 0.92
C LEU A 118 -2.31 3.10 0.75
N VAL A 119 -3.14 2.18 0.30
CA VAL A 119 -2.75 0.88 -0.23
C VAL A 119 -2.86 0.92 -1.74
N LEU A 120 -1.81 0.50 -2.43
CA LEU A 120 -1.80 0.26 -3.87
C LEU A 120 -1.50 -1.21 -4.11
N MET A 121 -2.35 -1.90 -4.85
CA MET A 121 -2.17 -3.32 -5.15
C MET A 121 -2.81 -3.70 -6.47
N LYS A 122 -2.50 -4.89 -6.97
CA LYS A 122 -3.22 -5.47 -8.11
C LYS A 122 -4.68 -5.69 -7.74
N ALA A 123 -5.57 -5.27 -8.62
CA ALA A 123 -7.00 -5.31 -8.37
C ALA A 123 -7.52 -6.74 -8.13
N HIS A 124 -8.62 -6.82 -7.38
CA HIS A 124 -9.31 -8.07 -7.06
C HIS A 124 -8.46 -9.10 -6.30
N LYS A 125 -7.42 -8.67 -5.61
CA LYS A 125 -6.63 -9.51 -4.72
C LYS A 125 -7.04 -9.27 -3.25
N ASN A 126 -6.79 -10.27 -2.41
CA ASN A 126 -7.03 -10.12 -0.98
C ASN A 126 -5.84 -9.40 -0.31
N PRO A 127 -6.06 -8.23 0.31
CA PRO A 127 -4.98 -7.46 0.95
C PRO A 127 -4.25 -8.21 2.07
N SER A 128 -4.92 -9.20 2.71
CA SER A 128 -4.31 -9.99 3.79
C SER A 128 -3.33 -11.06 3.30
N SER A 129 -3.37 -11.42 2.02
CA SER A 129 -2.58 -12.53 1.45
C SER A 129 -1.82 -12.16 0.19
N SER A 130 -1.98 -10.95 -0.32
CA SER A 130 -1.34 -10.49 -1.55
C SER A 130 -0.41 -9.31 -1.29
N PRO A 131 0.68 -9.17 -2.05
CA PRO A 131 1.57 -8.02 -1.94
C PRO A 131 0.85 -6.71 -2.26
N TRP A 132 1.15 -5.67 -1.50
CA TRP A 132 0.70 -4.31 -1.75
C TRP A 132 1.79 -3.31 -1.40
N LEU A 133 1.68 -2.10 -1.95
CA LEU A 133 2.56 -0.99 -1.71
C LEU A 133 1.88 0.03 -0.79
N SER A 134 2.65 0.58 0.14
CA SER A 134 2.20 1.63 1.04
C SER A 134 2.60 2.98 0.48
N ILE A 135 1.62 3.87 0.28
CA ILE A 135 1.86 5.22 -0.23
C ILE A 135 1.57 6.22 0.89
N PRO A 136 2.56 6.99 1.34
CA PRO A 136 2.35 7.97 2.39
C PRO A 136 1.46 9.13 1.92
N ILE A 137 0.56 9.57 2.80
CA ILE A 137 -0.23 10.79 2.63
C ILE A 137 0.43 11.87 3.49
N ARG A 138 0.68 13.04 2.90
CA ARG A 138 1.26 14.20 3.59
C ARG A 138 0.38 15.43 3.32
N ASN A 139 -0.15 16.02 4.38
CA ASN A 139 -1.07 17.17 4.28
C ASN A 139 -2.29 16.91 3.35
N GLY A 140 -2.80 15.67 3.36
CA GLY A 140 -3.92 15.29 2.50
C GLY A 140 -3.55 15.03 1.03
N GLU A 141 -2.28 15.11 0.65
CA GLU A 141 -1.78 14.85 -0.70
C GLU A 141 -0.84 13.65 -0.73
N PHE A 142 -0.74 13.03 -1.89
CA PHE A 142 0.18 11.92 -2.12
C PHE A 142 0.74 11.96 -3.54
N GLN A 143 1.91 11.36 -3.69
CA GLN A 143 2.51 11.04 -4.99
C GLN A 143 3.37 9.80 -4.83
N TYR A 144 3.40 8.97 -5.86
CA TYR A 144 4.18 7.74 -5.85
C TYR A 144 4.48 7.25 -7.26
N ASP A 145 5.69 6.75 -7.44
CA ASP A 145 6.15 6.12 -8.68
C ASP A 145 6.27 4.62 -8.48
N PHE A 146 5.69 3.83 -9.37
CA PHE A 146 5.86 2.39 -9.36
C PHE A 146 6.04 1.83 -10.78
N TYR A 147 6.49 0.59 -10.86
CA TYR A 147 6.74 -0.08 -12.12
C TYR A 147 5.89 -1.33 -12.21
N ALA A 148 5.09 -1.44 -13.29
CA ALA A 148 4.32 -2.61 -13.63
C ALA A 148 4.99 -3.39 -14.76
N ASP A 149 4.89 -4.72 -14.74
CA ASP A 149 5.49 -5.59 -15.77
C ASP A 149 4.75 -5.47 -17.10
N HIS A 150 3.46 -5.21 -17.04
CA HIS A 150 2.57 -5.04 -18.18
C HIS A 150 1.35 -4.19 -17.77
N GLU A 151 0.53 -3.81 -18.74
CA GLU A 151 -0.72 -3.11 -18.52
C GLU A 151 -1.73 -4.02 -17.81
N GLU A 152 -1.95 -3.76 -16.54
CA GLU A 152 -2.87 -4.51 -15.68
C GLU A 152 -3.61 -3.58 -14.73
N VAL A 153 -4.74 -4.07 -14.19
CA VAL A 153 -5.58 -3.28 -13.29
C VAL A 153 -5.01 -3.26 -11.89
N TYR A 154 -4.84 -2.05 -11.37
CA TYR A 154 -4.50 -1.78 -9.99
C TYR A 154 -5.68 -1.16 -9.27
N GLU A 155 -5.66 -1.24 -7.95
CA GLU A 155 -6.59 -0.54 -7.07
C GLU A 155 -5.82 0.25 -6.02
N VAL A 156 -6.34 1.45 -5.72
CA VAL A 156 -5.85 2.31 -4.65
C VAL A 156 -6.99 2.64 -3.70
N PHE A 157 -6.72 2.57 -2.40
CA PHE A 157 -7.69 2.87 -1.36
C PHE A 157 -7.03 3.33 -0.06
N ILE A 158 -7.83 3.89 0.83
CA ILE A 158 -7.35 4.43 2.11
C ILE A 158 -7.12 3.28 3.10
N TRP A 159 -5.94 3.22 3.69
CA TRP A 159 -5.58 2.19 4.66
C TRP A 159 -6.51 2.13 5.87
N ASN A 160 -6.92 3.30 6.40
CA ASN A 160 -7.79 3.36 7.57
C ASN A 160 -9.14 2.70 7.30
N ASP A 161 -9.67 2.81 6.10
CA ASP A 161 -10.91 2.16 5.69
C ASP A 161 -10.75 0.63 5.70
N MET A 162 -9.62 0.12 5.25
CA MET A 162 -9.32 -1.32 5.30
C MET A 162 -9.30 -1.84 6.75
N LEU A 163 -8.79 -1.05 7.69
CA LEU A 163 -8.77 -1.43 9.11
C LEU A 163 -10.17 -1.55 9.71
N THR A 164 -11.15 -0.83 9.17
CA THR A 164 -12.56 -0.91 9.60
C THR A 164 -13.35 -2.00 8.85
N GLY A 165 -12.69 -2.70 7.91
CA GLY A 165 -13.31 -3.76 7.12
C GLY A 165 -14.19 -3.28 5.97
N SER A 166 -14.17 -1.97 5.67
CA SER A 166 -14.97 -1.39 4.58
C SER A 166 -14.12 -0.36 3.84
N TRP A 167 -13.72 -0.67 2.61
CA TRP A 167 -12.96 0.24 1.76
C TRP A 167 -13.58 0.34 0.37
N LEU A 168 -13.42 1.49 -0.27
CA LEU A 168 -13.85 1.76 -1.64
C LEU A 168 -12.62 1.93 -2.54
N PRO A 169 -12.25 0.91 -3.34
CA PRO A 169 -11.12 1.01 -4.22
C PRO A 169 -11.42 1.89 -5.43
N SER A 170 -10.41 2.66 -5.85
CA SER A 170 -10.37 3.32 -7.16
C SER A 170 -9.52 2.49 -8.09
N LEU A 171 -10.13 2.00 -9.18
CA LEU A 171 -9.49 1.13 -10.15
C LEU A 171 -8.87 1.94 -11.29
N PHE A 172 -7.71 1.50 -11.76
CA PHE A 172 -7.04 2.07 -12.93
C PHE A 172 -6.10 1.06 -13.57
N PHE A 173 -5.81 1.23 -14.87
CA PHE A 173 -4.75 0.47 -15.53
C PHE A 173 -3.42 1.20 -15.36
N ALA A 174 -2.37 0.43 -15.08
CA ALA A 174 -1.01 0.97 -15.05
C ALA A 174 -0.62 1.48 -16.45
N GLU A 175 -0.10 2.71 -16.52
CA GLU A 175 0.31 3.35 -17.77
C GLU A 175 1.62 4.11 -17.61
N ASN A 176 2.32 4.36 -18.73
CA ASN A 176 3.45 5.28 -18.74
C ASN A 176 2.92 6.72 -18.69
N GLY A 177 3.01 7.32 -17.51
CA GLY A 177 2.57 8.69 -17.33
C GLY A 177 1.80 8.93 -16.03
N PRO A 178 1.22 10.11 -15.90
CA PRO A 178 0.54 10.51 -14.68
C PRO A 178 -0.90 10.00 -14.62
N VAL A 179 -1.27 9.44 -13.47
CA VAL A 179 -2.65 9.13 -13.09
C VAL A 179 -2.97 9.93 -11.84
N SER A 180 -4.02 10.73 -11.87
CA SER A 180 -4.40 11.61 -10.76
C SER A 180 -5.68 11.14 -10.08
N PHE A 181 -5.74 11.30 -8.76
CA PHE A 181 -6.84 10.82 -7.93
C PHE A 181 -7.39 11.89 -7.01
N THR A 182 -8.71 11.83 -6.77
CA THR A 182 -9.34 12.43 -5.59
C THR A 182 -10.04 11.31 -4.84
N LEU A 183 -9.56 10.99 -3.64
CA LEU A 183 -10.05 9.87 -2.84
C LEU A 183 -10.89 10.38 -1.66
N TYR A 184 -11.91 9.60 -1.31
CA TYR A 184 -12.81 9.88 -0.19
C TYR A 184 -12.85 8.67 0.75
N PRO A 185 -13.05 8.88 2.07
CA PRO A 185 -13.27 7.78 3.00
C PRO A 185 -14.50 6.95 2.61
N ALA A 186 -14.43 5.65 2.83
CA ALA A 186 -15.54 4.74 2.53
C ALA A 186 -16.84 5.12 3.27
N SER A 187 -16.74 5.74 4.45
CA SER A 187 -17.87 6.24 5.22
C SER A 187 -18.73 7.27 4.46
N THR A 188 -18.13 8.00 3.51
CA THR A 188 -18.86 8.97 2.67
C THR A 188 -19.66 8.32 1.56
N ARG A 189 -19.39 7.05 1.23
CA ARG A 189 -19.92 6.32 0.07
C ARG A 189 -19.67 7.00 -1.28
N LYS A 190 -18.78 8.02 -1.31
CA LYS A 190 -18.39 8.68 -2.55
C LYS A 190 -17.30 7.87 -3.22
N PRO A 191 -17.47 7.50 -4.50
CA PRO A 191 -16.38 6.86 -5.25
C PRO A 191 -15.22 7.83 -5.44
N GLY A 192 -14.00 7.30 -5.43
CA GLY A 192 -12.83 8.06 -5.84
C GLY A 192 -12.93 8.48 -7.31
N LEU A 193 -12.37 9.64 -7.61
CA LEU A 193 -12.26 10.14 -8.98
C LEU A 193 -10.86 9.82 -9.50
N VAL A 194 -10.78 9.28 -10.70
CA VAL A 194 -9.51 8.98 -11.39
C VAL A 194 -9.46 9.81 -12.67
N SER A 195 -8.36 10.52 -12.88
CA SER A 195 -8.11 11.31 -14.10
C SER A 195 -6.84 10.77 -14.77
N THR A 196 -7.00 10.34 -16.01
CA THR A 196 -5.95 9.69 -16.80
C THR A 196 -6.25 9.85 -18.29
N SER A 197 -5.25 9.69 -19.14
CA SER A 197 -5.40 9.58 -20.60
C SER A 197 -5.51 8.11 -21.08
N ASN A 198 -5.38 7.13 -20.18
CA ASN A 198 -5.44 5.72 -20.55
C ASN A 198 -6.85 5.31 -21.01
N PRO A 199 -7.03 4.83 -22.26
CA PRO A 199 -8.33 4.46 -22.79
C PRO A 199 -9.02 3.36 -21.98
N LEU A 200 -8.27 2.37 -21.48
CA LEU A 200 -8.82 1.25 -20.71
C LEU A 200 -9.36 1.71 -19.34
N THR A 201 -8.66 2.64 -18.68
CA THR A 201 -9.17 3.24 -17.44
C THR A 201 -10.42 4.06 -17.70
N CYS A 202 -10.46 4.83 -18.79
CA CYS A 202 -11.66 5.60 -19.18
C CYS A 202 -12.85 4.68 -19.48
N GLU A 203 -12.61 3.59 -20.21
CA GLU A 203 -13.64 2.59 -20.50
C GLU A 203 -14.15 1.91 -19.22
N LEU A 204 -13.24 1.54 -18.31
CA LEU A 204 -13.60 0.97 -17.01
C LEU A 204 -14.49 1.91 -16.20
N GLN A 205 -14.16 3.22 -16.17
CA GLN A 205 -14.97 4.24 -15.49
C GLN A 205 -16.36 4.40 -16.13
N GLN A 206 -16.42 4.35 -17.46
CA GLN A 206 -17.68 4.39 -18.17
C GLN A 206 -18.56 3.18 -17.83
N LEU A 207 -18.00 1.97 -17.88
CA LEU A 207 -18.73 0.75 -17.50
C LEU A 207 -19.24 0.80 -16.05
N GLU A 208 -18.42 1.28 -15.12
CA GLU A 208 -18.84 1.45 -13.72
C GLU A 208 -19.99 2.48 -13.58
N SER A 209 -19.93 3.56 -14.34
CA SER A 209 -20.98 4.59 -14.37
C SER A 209 -22.30 4.01 -14.94
N GLU A 210 -22.22 3.30 -16.07
CA GLU A 210 -23.37 2.64 -16.70
C GLU A 210 -23.98 1.58 -15.77
N ARG A 211 -23.15 0.78 -15.10
CA ARG A 211 -23.59 -0.20 -14.11
C ARG A 211 -24.35 0.45 -12.97
N LYS A 212 -23.83 1.56 -12.41
CA LYS A 212 -24.53 2.31 -11.35
C LYS A 212 -25.84 2.93 -11.81
N ALA A 213 -25.88 3.44 -13.05
CA ALA A 213 -27.09 4.00 -13.60
C ALA A 213 -28.16 2.93 -13.86
N LYS A 214 -27.76 1.73 -14.28
CA LYS A 214 -28.66 0.61 -14.58
C LYS A 214 -29.16 -0.10 -13.33
N PHE A 215 -28.33 -0.22 -12.30
CA PHE A 215 -28.65 -0.94 -11.07
C PHE A 215 -28.68 0.04 -9.89
N ASN A 216 -29.86 0.21 -9.29
CA ASN A 216 -30.01 1.04 -8.10
C ASN A 216 -29.52 0.26 -6.85
N PHE A 217 -28.20 0.18 -6.69
CA PHE A 217 -27.59 -0.53 -5.57
C PHE A 217 -27.98 0.03 -4.21
N ASP A 218 -28.18 1.35 -4.09
CA ASP A 218 -28.60 1.97 -2.83
C ASP A 218 -29.99 1.47 -2.40
N SER A 219 -30.92 1.31 -3.34
CA SER A 219 -32.24 0.72 -3.08
C SER A 219 -32.11 -0.76 -2.68
N LEU A 220 -31.26 -1.53 -3.37
CA LEU A 220 -31.03 -2.94 -3.04
C LEU A 220 -30.41 -3.11 -1.65
N TYR A 221 -29.42 -2.31 -1.31
CA TYR A 221 -28.83 -2.31 0.04
C TYR A 221 -29.82 -1.88 1.12
N ALA A 222 -30.66 -0.88 0.85
CA ALA A 222 -31.71 -0.47 1.80
C ALA A 222 -32.74 -1.59 2.04
N GLN A 223 -33.13 -2.30 0.98
CA GLN A 223 -34.03 -3.45 1.09
C GLN A 223 -33.38 -4.61 1.85
N MET A 224 -32.12 -4.91 1.55
CA MET A 224 -31.35 -5.92 2.26
C MET A 224 -31.24 -5.58 3.75
N ASN A 225 -30.86 -4.36 4.11
CA ASN A 225 -30.74 -3.94 5.50
C ASN A 225 -32.12 -4.04 6.23
N LYS A 226 -33.20 -3.65 5.58
CA LYS A 226 -34.54 -3.80 6.14
C LYS A 226 -34.86 -5.26 6.42
N LEU A 227 -34.52 -6.19 5.52
CA LEU A 227 -34.72 -7.62 5.74
C LEU A 227 -33.86 -8.13 6.89
N TYR A 228 -32.62 -7.62 7.03
CA TYR A 228 -31.74 -7.91 8.18
C TYR A 228 -32.36 -7.45 9.50
N GLU A 229 -32.86 -6.21 9.58
CA GLU A 229 -33.48 -5.66 10.78
C GLU A 229 -34.78 -6.41 11.16
N GLU A 230 -35.53 -6.88 10.17
CA GLU A 230 -36.76 -7.65 10.37
C GLU A 230 -36.48 -9.13 10.67
N ASN A 231 -35.23 -9.58 10.80
CA ASN A 231 -34.84 -11.00 10.98
C ASN A 231 -35.49 -11.97 9.98
N ARG A 232 -35.70 -11.51 8.74
CA ARG A 232 -36.34 -12.29 7.68
C ARG A 232 -35.38 -12.98 6.74
N PHE A 233 -34.20 -13.41 7.23
CA PHE A 233 -33.20 -14.10 6.42
C PHE A 233 -33.66 -15.43 5.85
N GLU A 234 -34.60 -16.07 6.48
CA GLU A 234 -35.19 -17.34 6.04
C GLU A 234 -36.49 -17.17 5.26
N SER A 235 -36.88 -15.92 4.92
CA SER A 235 -38.11 -15.67 4.17
C SER A 235 -37.97 -16.08 2.71
N GLU A 236 -39.07 -16.53 2.10
CA GLU A 236 -39.17 -16.95 0.69
C GLU A 236 -38.64 -15.91 -0.30
N ALA A 237 -38.57 -14.64 0.09
CA ALA A 237 -38.03 -13.53 -0.72
C ALA A 237 -36.50 -13.62 -0.96
N LEU A 238 -35.77 -14.41 -0.21
CA LEU A 238 -34.32 -14.67 -0.39
C LEU A 238 -34.05 -15.99 -1.12
N GLN A 239 -35.05 -16.77 -1.41
CA GLN A 239 -34.95 -18.08 -2.09
C GLN A 239 -35.24 -18.02 -3.58
N THR A 240 -35.60 -16.86 -4.10
CA THR A 240 -35.81 -16.54 -5.53
C THR A 240 -34.65 -15.72 -6.10
#